data_775e0dde0999a2bafbf40e977df3dddb
#
_entry.id   775e0dde0999a2bafbf40e977df3dddb
#
_cell.length_a   1.000
_cell.length_b   1.000
_cell.length_c   1.000
_cell.angle_alpha   90.00
_cell.angle_beta   90.00
_cell.angle_gamma   90.00
#
_symmetry.space_group_name_H-M   'P 1'
#
loop_
_entity.id
_entity.type
_entity.pdbx_description
1 polymer ?
#
loop_
_entity_poly.entity_id
_entity_poly.type
_entity_poly.pdbx_seq_one_letter_code
_entity_poly.pdbx_strand_id
1 'polypeptide(L)'
;MRRVAKVLEVSRSRLHERLRQGSKPRVRYQKAEDAELLESVRRLVDERPTYGYRRIGALLNRERAIAGLSRLNHKRMYRLMAQNGLLLQRYTGKPPGRAHDGQIITIRPNLRWTSDGFEIACWDSQVVRVAFALDTCDREVIAWCASTGGISGEMIRDLMLEAVEKRFGDCVTPQPIQWLSDNGSCYRAHETIAFAVHLGLVPCFTPVRSPQSNGMAESFVKGFKRDYVYVHDRPDAATVLSQLPNWFEDYNEVHPHKALRLKSPREFIRSYLQPAACPAE
;
A
#
# COMPACT_ATOMS: atom_id res chain seq x y z
N MET A 1 6.95 51.39 -18.28
CA MET A 1 6.52 50.07 -18.80
C MET A 1 7.64 49.24 -19.42
N ARG A 2 8.39 49.69 -20.46
CA ARG A 2 9.48 48.87 -21.05
C ARG A 2 10.56 48.46 -20.04
N ARG A 3 11.02 49.36 -19.16
CA ARG A 3 12.02 49.05 -18.12
C ARG A 3 11.50 48.07 -17.08
N VAL A 4 10.24 48.21 -16.63
CA VAL A 4 9.62 47.32 -15.65
C VAL A 4 9.43 45.91 -16.23
N ALA A 5 8.99 45.80 -17.48
CA ALA A 5 8.85 44.52 -18.16
C ALA A 5 10.20 43.78 -18.33
N LYS A 6 11.29 44.57 -18.59
CA LYS A 6 12.64 44.01 -18.70
C LYS A 6 13.18 43.54 -17.34
N VAL A 7 12.98 44.32 -16.27
CA VAL A 7 13.45 43.97 -14.91
C VAL A 7 12.69 42.77 -14.35
N LEU A 8 11.39 42.66 -14.67
CA LEU A 8 10.54 41.52 -14.21
C LEU A 8 10.56 40.32 -15.15
N GLU A 9 11.34 40.37 -16.24
CA GLU A 9 11.42 39.30 -17.26
C GLU A 9 10.07 38.86 -17.79
N VAL A 10 9.09 39.75 -17.88
CA VAL A 10 7.73 39.47 -18.39
C VAL A 10 7.43 40.26 -19.68
N SER A 11 6.60 39.70 -20.55
CA SER A 11 6.17 40.41 -21.74
C SER A 11 5.37 41.66 -21.38
N ARG A 12 5.51 42.71 -22.17
CA ARG A 12 4.74 43.96 -21.97
C ARG A 12 3.24 43.75 -22.02
N SER A 13 2.78 42.88 -22.91
CA SER A 13 1.37 42.49 -23.02
C SER A 13 0.83 41.92 -21.71
N ARG A 14 1.58 41.02 -21.10
CA ARG A 14 1.22 40.40 -19.82
C ARG A 14 1.23 41.40 -18.65
N LEU A 15 2.13 42.37 -18.70
CA LEU A 15 2.17 43.43 -17.70
C LEU A 15 0.96 44.38 -17.86
N HIS A 16 0.61 44.76 -19.09
CA HIS A 16 -0.57 45.56 -19.41
C HIS A 16 -1.86 44.86 -19.04
N GLU A 17 -1.96 43.57 -19.33
CA GLU A 17 -3.12 42.75 -19.00
C GLU A 17 -3.34 42.68 -17.49
N ARG A 18 -2.28 42.48 -16.70
CA ARG A 18 -2.34 42.48 -15.23
C ARG A 18 -2.73 43.86 -14.66
N LEU A 19 -2.26 44.94 -15.24
CA LEU A 19 -2.59 46.30 -14.81
C LEU A 19 -4.02 46.72 -15.19
N ARG A 20 -4.51 46.28 -16.37
CA ARG A 20 -5.90 46.50 -16.81
C ARG A 20 -6.92 45.66 -16.05
N GLN A 21 -6.56 44.43 -15.70
CA GLN A 21 -7.52 43.49 -15.11
C GLN A 21 -7.68 43.67 -13.60
N GLY A 22 -7.00 44.66 -12.93
CA GLY A 22 -7.02 44.75 -11.48
C GLY A 22 -7.18 43.34 -10.91
N SER A 23 -6.52 42.84 -9.92
CA SER A 23 -6.56 41.45 -9.51
C SER A 23 -8.02 40.98 -9.29
N LYS A 24 -8.70 40.56 -10.37
CA LYS A 24 -9.97 39.87 -10.20
C LYS A 24 -9.67 38.68 -9.27
N PRO A 25 -10.32 38.58 -8.11
CA PRO A 25 -10.13 37.44 -7.27
C PRO A 25 -10.34 36.22 -8.17
N ARG A 26 -9.35 35.34 -8.24
CA ARG A 26 -9.47 34.09 -9.02
C ARG A 26 -10.65 33.34 -8.42
N VAL A 27 -11.83 33.45 -9.05
CA VAL A 27 -12.98 32.62 -8.68
C VAL A 27 -12.48 31.18 -8.76
N ARG A 28 -12.49 30.51 -7.60
CA ARG A 28 -12.09 29.10 -7.54
C ARG A 28 -13.05 28.33 -8.44
N TYR A 29 -12.51 27.71 -9.50
CA TYR A 29 -13.31 26.92 -10.40
C TYR A 29 -14.01 25.79 -9.63
N GLN A 30 -15.33 25.78 -9.67
CA GLN A 30 -16.18 24.77 -9.05
C GLN A 30 -17.13 24.21 -10.11
N LYS A 31 -17.42 22.93 -10.05
CA LYS A 31 -18.47 22.29 -10.82
C LYS A 31 -19.71 22.12 -9.93
N ALA A 32 -20.91 22.15 -10.51
CA ALA A 32 -22.17 22.02 -9.77
C ALA A 32 -22.20 20.76 -8.87
N GLU A 33 -21.65 19.64 -9.37
CA GLU A 33 -21.59 18.35 -8.66
C GLU A 33 -20.48 18.29 -7.58
N ASP A 34 -19.65 19.33 -7.41
CA ASP A 34 -18.53 19.27 -6.47
C ASP A 34 -19.00 19.30 -5.01
N ALA A 35 -20.21 19.79 -4.72
CA ALA A 35 -20.78 19.78 -3.37
C ALA A 35 -21.11 18.35 -2.90
N GLU A 36 -21.83 17.57 -3.70
CA GLU A 36 -22.19 16.17 -3.39
C GLU A 36 -20.93 15.30 -3.29
N LEU A 37 -19.97 15.52 -4.21
CA LEU A 37 -18.69 14.81 -4.16
C LEU A 37 -17.89 15.11 -2.91
N LEU A 38 -17.99 16.33 -2.38
CA LEU A 38 -17.25 16.73 -1.19
C LEU A 38 -17.69 15.95 0.05
N GLU A 39 -18.96 15.64 0.20
CA GLU A 39 -19.46 14.83 1.32
C GLU A 39 -18.85 13.42 1.29
N SER A 40 -18.89 12.76 0.12
CA SER A 40 -18.28 11.44 -0.05
C SER A 40 -16.75 11.46 0.18
N VAL A 41 -16.08 12.53 -0.27
CA VAL A 41 -14.63 12.71 -0.04
C VAL A 41 -14.34 12.90 1.44
N ARG A 42 -15.11 13.69 2.18
CA ARG A 42 -14.92 13.89 3.63
C ARG A 42 -15.09 12.57 4.38
N ARG A 43 -16.17 11.84 4.13
CA ARG A 43 -16.40 10.51 4.71
C ARG A 43 -15.19 9.60 4.52
N LEU A 44 -14.69 9.48 3.27
CA LEU A 44 -13.53 8.66 2.98
C LEU A 44 -12.22 9.15 3.62
N VAL A 45 -12.05 10.46 3.79
CA VAL A 45 -10.90 11.04 4.49
C VAL A 45 -10.97 10.74 5.98
N ASP A 46 -12.16 10.83 6.59
CA ASP A 46 -12.36 10.53 8.01
C ASP A 46 -12.15 9.03 8.29
N GLU A 47 -12.63 8.14 7.41
CA GLU A 47 -12.41 6.69 7.48
C GLU A 47 -10.93 6.30 7.23
N ARG A 48 -10.21 7.09 6.42
CA ARG A 48 -8.84 6.79 5.93
C ARG A 48 -7.92 8.02 6.05
N PRO A 49 -7.61 8.47 7.27
CA PRO A 49 -6.93 9.75 7.51
C PRO A 49 -5.49 9.81 6.94
N THR A 50 -4.90 8.66 6.65
CA THR A 50 -3.54 8.55 6.08
C THR A 50 -3.53 8.51 4.54
N TYR A 51 -4.71 8.49 3.90
CA TYR A 51 -4.79 8.34 2.45
C TYR A 51 -4.74 9.70 1.74
N GLY A 52 -3.79 9.84 0.83
CA GLY A 52 -3.74 11.01 -0.05
C GLY A 52 -4.77 10.96 -1.18
N TYR A 53 -4.98 12.09 -1.86
CA TYR A 53 -6.01 12.27 -2.89
C TYR A 53 -6.10 11.17 -3.96
N ARG A 54 -4.99 10.49 -4.28
CA ARG A 54 -4.99 9.40 -5.27
C ARG A 54 -5.68 8.15 -4.74
N ARG A 55 -5.41 7.79 -3.48
CA ARG A 55 -6.04 6.63 -2.82
C ARG A 55 -7.52 6.92 -2.54
N ILE A 56 -7.85 8.09 -1.98
CA ILE A 56 -9.23 8.54 -1.79
C ILE A 56 -9.99 8.53 -3.13
N GLY A 57 -9.37 9.07 -4.20
CA GLY A 57 -9.98 9.04 -5.54
C GLY A 57 -10.15 7.63 -6.11
N ALA A 58 -9.30 6.67 -5.75
CA ALA A 58 -9.45 5.28 -6.16
C ALA A 58 -10.65 4.63 -5.47
N LEU A 59 -10.80 4.81 -4.15
CA LEU A 59 -11.94 4.30 -3.39
C LEU A 59 -13.26 4.89 -3.90
N LEU A 60 -13.32 6.22 -4.04
CA LEU A 60 -14.52 6.88 -4.56
C LEU A 60 -14.86 6.42 -5.99
N ASN A 61 -13.87 6.16 -6.84
CA ASN A 61 -14.12 5.64 -8.17
C ASN A 61 -14.65 4.20 -8.18
N ARG A 62 -14.34 3.38 -7.18
CA ARG A 62 -14.97 2.06 -6.99
C ARG A 62 -16.44 2.19 -6.64
N GLU A 63 -16.78 3.03 -5.66
CA GLU A 63 -18.17 3.32 -5.30
C GLU A 63 -18.97 3.84 -6.50
N ARG A 64 -18.38 4.76 -7.27
CA ARG A 64 -18.99 5.31 -8.47
C ARG A 64 -19.19 4.27 -9.57
N ALA A 65 -18.26 3.35 -9.74
CA ALA A 65 -18.38 2.26 -10.72
C ALA A 65 -19.55 1.32 -10.37
N ILE A 66 -19.72 0.99 -9.08
CA ILE A 66 -20.86 0.20 -8.58
C ILE A 66 -22.18 0.93 -8.85
N ALA A 67 -22.19 2.26 -8.67
CA ALA A 67 -23.37 3.10 -8.95
C ALA A 67 -23.57 3.44 -10.44
N GLY A 68 -22.78 2.88 -11.37
CA GLY A 68 -22.87 3.15 -12.81
C GLY A 68 -22.44 4.58 -13.21
N LEU A 69 -21.73 5.31 -12.32
CA LEU A 69 -21.32 6.68 -12.55
C LEU A 69 -19.94 6.77 -13.21
N SER A 70 -19.71 7.83 -13.98
CA SER A 70 -18.44 8.07 -14.66
C SER A 70 -17.28 8.27 -13.68
N ARG A 71 -16.08 7.79 -14.08
CA ARG A 71 -14.85 7.91 -13.29
C ARG A 71 -14.41 9.36 -13.14
N LEU A 72 -13.95 9.71 -11.92
CA LEU A 72 -13.37 11.01 -11.60
C LEU A 72 -11.87 11.03 -11.91
N ASN A 73 -11.43 12.12 -12.54
CA ASN A 73 -10.02 12.33 -12.78
C ASN A 73 -9.32 12.75 -11.47
N HIS A 74 -8.10 12.23 -11.25
CA HIS A 74 -7.27 12.56 -10.10
C HIS A 74 -6.96 14.07 -9.96
N LYS A 75 -6.94 14.85 -11.06
CA LYS A 75 -6.78 16.31 -11.03
C LYS A 75 -8.01 16.99 -10.39
N ARG A 76 -9.24 16.48 -10.64
CA ARG A 76 -10.47 16.97 -9.99
C ARG A 76 -10.42 16.67 -8.50
N MET A 77 -10.02 15.44 -8.11
CA MET A 77 -9.86 15.05 -6.71
C MET A 77 -8.85 15.93 -5.97
N TYR A 78 -7.66 16.13 -6.56
CA TYR A 78 -6.64 17.01 -5.98
C TYR A 78 -7.18 18.42 -5.75
N ARG A 79 -7.85 19.02 -6.76
CA ARG A 79 -8.43 20.35 -6.65
C ARG A 79 -9.46 20.44 -5.54
N LEU A 80 -10.40 19.48 -5.51
CA LEU A 80 -11.47 19.45 -4.52
C LEU A 80 -10.90 19.34 -3.09
N MET A 81 -9.98 18.42 -2.85
CA MET A 81 -9.33 18.25 -1.55
C MET A 81 -8.47 19.47 -1.19
N ALA A 82 -7.73 20.07 -2.15
CA ALA A 82 -6.93 21.27 -1.91
C ALA A 82 -7.79 22.48 -1.52
N GLN A 83 -8.93 22.67 -2.18
CA GLN A 83 -9.84 23.78 -1.90
C GLN A 83 -10.51 23.69 -0.52
N ASN A 84 -10.62 22.49 0.02
CA ASN A 84 -11.29 22.20 1.30
C ASN A 84 -10.32 21.83 2.44
N GLY A 85 -9.00 21.99 2.26
CA GLY A 85 -8.01 21.72 3.31
C GLY A 85 -7.82 20.25 3.66
N LEU A 86 -8.24 19.33 2.78
CA LEU A 86 -8.21 17.87 2.99
C LEU A 86 -6.94 17.18 2.49
N LEU A 87 -5.96 17.94 1.99
CA LEU A 87 -4.69 17.35 1.56
C LEU A 87 -3.80 17.05 2.76
N LEU A 88 -3.15 15.89 2.71
CA LEU A 88 -2.10 15.57 3.68
C LEU A 88 -0.96 16.59 3.59
N GLN A 89 -0.34 16.91 4.73
CA GLN A 89 0.85 17.74 4.76
C GLN A 89 1.97 17.10 3.94
N ARG A 90 2.64 17.91 3.13
CA ARG A 90 3.82 17.43 2.38
C ARG A 90 4.99 17.28 3.34
N TYR A 91 5.53 16.08 3.41
CA TYR A 91 6.83 15.88 4.00
C TYR A 91 7.90 16.47 3.06
N THR A 92 8.55 17.56 3.49
CA THR A 92 9.56 18.27 2.70
C THR A 92 11.00 17.80 2.94
N GLY A 93 11.21 16.92 3.93
CA GLY A 93 12.50 16.29 4.16
C GLY A 93 12.88 15.38 2.98
N LYS A 94 14.02 15.64 2.33
CA LYS A 94 14.59 14.67 1.39
C LYS A 94 15.09 13.48 2.21
N PRO A 95 14.58 12.26 1.98
CA PRO A 95 15.23 11.09 2.56
C PRO A 95 16.67 11.04 2.02
N PRO A 96 17.66 10.63 2.84
CA PRO A 96 19.01 10.43 2.35
C PRO A 96 18.95 9.49 1.13
N GLY A 97 19.59 9.88 0.04
CA GLY A 97 19.66 9.08 -1.18
C GLY A 97 20.27 7.72 -0.84
N ARG A 98 19.47 6.67 -0.87
CA ARG A 98 19.96 5.30 -0.76
C ARG A 98 20.35 4.84 -2.16
N ALA A 99 21.58 4.37 -2.30
CA ALA A 99 21.98 3.64 -3.49
C ALA A 99 21.13 2.36 -3.57
N HIS A 100 20.42 2.14 -4.66
CA HIS A 100 19.66 0.92 -4.89
C HIS A 100 20.44 0.05 -5.87
N ASP A 101 20.79 -1.16 -5.45
CA ASP A 101 21.44 -2.18 -6.31
C ASP A 101 20.45 -2.83 -7.31
N GLY A 102 19.39 -2.12 -7.65
CA GLY A 102 18.34 -2.59 -8.53
C GLY A 102 17.06 -2.95 -7.79
N GLN A 103 15.96 -2.93 -8.52
CA GLN A 103 14.65 -3.35 -8.04
C GLN A 103 14.29 -4.69 -8.64
N ILE A 104 14.16 -5.74 -7.82
CA ILE A 104 13.67 -7.02 -8.30
C ILE A 104 12.17 -6.90 -8.54
N ILE A 105 11.77 -6.98 -9.80
CA ILE A 105 10.37 -6.96 -10.21
C ILE A 105 9.96 -8.38 -10.55
N THR A 106 9.05 -8.96 -9.78
CA THR A 106 8.41 -10.23 -10.12
C THR A 106 7.34 -9.98 -11.16
N ILE A 107 7.44 -10.67 -12.30
CA ILE A 107 6.59 -10.44 -13.47
C ILE A 107 5.22 -11.14 -13.40
N ARG A 108 5.10 -12.15 -12.54
CA ARG A 108 3.86 -12.90 -12.29
C ARG A 108 3.73 -13.29 -10.82
N PRO A 109 2.51 -13.50 -10.31
CA PRO A 109 2.28 -14.06 -8.97
C PRO A 109 2.93 -15.43 -8.78
N ASN A 110 3.17 -15.79 -7.54
CA ASN A 110 3.70 -17.10 -7.14
C ASN A 110 5.09 -17.45 -7.70
N LEU A 111 5.93 -16.42 -7.95
CA LEU A 111 7.37 -16.63 -8.23
C LEU A 111 8.20 -16.45 -6.96
N ARG A 112 7.84 -15.46 -6.15
CA ARG A 112 8.53 -15.14 -4.91
C ARG A 112 7.55 -14.60 -3.90
N TRP A 113 7.55 -15.22 -2.72
CA TRP A 113 6.92 -14.70 -1.52
C TRP A 113 7.99 -14.14 -0.60
N THR A 114 7.68 -13.09 0.13
CA THR A 114 8.55 -12.56 1.18
C THR A 114 7.87 -12.72 2.52
N SER A 115 8.64 -13.11 3.53
CA SER A 115 8.21 -13.22 4.91
C SER A 115 9.11 -12.38 5.80
N ASP A 116 8.52 -11.72 6.77
CA ASP A 116 9.19 -10.90 7.77
C ASP A 116 8.32 -10.79 9.00
N GLY A 117 8.86 -10.25 10.08
CA GLY A 117 8.15 -10.01 11.32
C GLY A 117 8.13 -8.54 11.70
N PHE A 118 7.11 -8.13 12.43
CA PHE A 118 7.07 -6.80 13.03
C PHE A 118 6.35 -6.81 14.39
N GLU A 119 6.62 -5.80 15.17
CA GLU A 119 6.04 -5.63 16.51
C GLU A 119 5.03 -4.49 16.52
N ILE A 120 3.97 -4.67 17.30
CA ILE A 120 2.96 -3.67 17.64
C ILE A 120 3.02 -3.48 19.16
N ALA A 121 3.46 -2.30 19.59
CA ALA A 121 3.47 -1.93 21.00
C ALA A 121 2.07 -1.46 21.41
N CYS A 122 1.52 -2.03 22.48
CA CYS A 122 0.27 -1.62 23.11
C CYS A 122 0.52 -0.52 24.14
N TRP A 123 -0.54 0.17 24.57
CA TRP A 123 -0.42 1.26 25.55
C TRP A 123 -0.10 0.77 26.95
N ASP A 124 -0.47 -0.48 27.28
CA ASP A 124 -0.15 -1.16 28.53
C ASP A 124 1.28 -1.79 28.55
N SER A 125 2.11 -1.47 27.56
CA SER A 125 3.46 -2.00 27.36
C SER A 125 3.54 -3.45 26.88
N GLN A 126 2.43 -4.14 26.64
CA GLN A 126 2.44 -5.42 25.94
C GLN A 126 2.88 -5.23 24.48
N VAL A 127 3.43 -6.29 23.90
CA VAL A 127 3.87 -6.28 22.50
C VAL A 127 3.25 -7.47 21.77
N VAL A 128 2.56 -7.19 20.68
CA VAL A 128 2.10 -8.21 19.74
C VAL A 128 3.12 -8.32 18.61
N ARG A 129 3.64 -9.53 18.40
CA ARG A 129 4.55 -9.86 17.30
C ARG A 129 3.78 -10.53 16.19
N VAL A 130 3.97 -10.05 14.99
CA VAL A 130 3.25 -10.52 13.80
C VAL A 130 4.27 -10.98 12.77
N ALA A 131 4.11 -12.19 12.23
CA ALA A 131 4.81 -12.64 11.04
C ALA A 131 3.82 -12.79 9.87
N PHE A 132 4.27 -12.58 8.65
CA PHE A 132 3.42 -12.61 7.46
C PHE A 132 4.13 -13.21 6.25
N ALA A 133 3.36 -13.72 5.31
CA ALA A 133 3.78 -14.14 3.98
C ALA A 133 3.09 -13.27 2.92
N LEU A 134 3.87 -12.59 2.08
CA LEU A 134 3.39 -11.64 1.08
C LEU A 134 3.92 -11.99 -0.30
N ASP A 135 3.05 -12.08 -1.31
CA ASP A 135 3.48 -12.22 -2.69
C ASP A 135 4.09 -10.92 -3.22
N THR A 136 5.27 -11.01 -3.79
CA THR A 136 6.02 -9.84 -4.24
C THR A 136 5.50 -9.22 -5.55
N CYS A 137 4.61 -9.90 -6.27
CA CYS A 137 3.98 -9.39 -7.50
C CYS A 137 2.64 -8.72 -7.20
N ASP A 138 1.68 -9.49 -6.66
CA ASP A 138 0.31 -9.02 -6.44
C ASP A 138 0.08 -8.32 -5.09
N ARG A 139 1.09 -8.36 -4.19
CA ARG A 139 1.08 -7.70 -2.87
C ARG A 139 0.06 -8.28 -1.89
N GLU A 140 -0.56 -9.41 -2.16
CA GLU A 140 -1.43 -10.05 -1.20
C GLU A 140 -0.64 -10.55 0.00
N VAL A 141 -1.13 -10.26 1.21
CA VAL A 141 -0.71 -10.98 2.40
C VAL A 141 -1.49 -12.28 2.41
N ILE A 142 -0.82 -13.37 2.02
CA ILE A 142 -1.44 -14.68 1.82
C ILE A 142 -1.82 -15.29 3.16
N ALA A 143 -0.88 -15.24 4.11
CA ALA A 143 -1.06 -15.73 5.47
C ALA A 143 -0.32 -14.82 6.46
N TRP A 144 -0.74 -14.87 7.71
CA TRP A 144 -0.10 -14.18 8.82
C TRP A 144 -0.36 -14.90 10.14
N CYS A 145 0.55 -14.79 11.08
CA CYS A 145 0.35 -15.26 12.45
C CYS A 145 0.77 -14.17 13.44
N ALA A 146 0.24 -14.22 14.66
CA ALA A 146 0.54 -13.26 15.70
C ALA A 146 0.63 -13.91 17.07
N SER A 147 1.51 -13.37 17.92
CA SER A 147 1.74 -13.86 19.28
C SER A 147 2.13 -12.72 20.22
N THR A 148 1.82 -12.84 21.48
CA THR A 148 2.37 -12.00 22.55
C THR A 148 3.75 -12.45 23.00
N GLY A 149 4.14 -13.69 22.64
CA GLY A 149 5.50 -14.23 22.83
C GLY A 149 6.42 -13.96 21.63
N GLY A 150 7.53 -14.69 21.56
CA GLY A 150 8.42 -14.70 20.40
C GLY A 150 7.80 -15.46 19.22
N ILE A 151 8.22 -15.13 17.99
CA ILE A 151 7.89 -15.94 16.82
C ILE A 151 8.82 -17.15 16.81
N SER A 152 8.23 -18.35 16.91
CA SER A 152 8.96 -19.61 16.89
C SER A 152 9.15 -20.16 15.47
N GLY A 153 10.08 -21.11 15.32
CA GLY A 153 10.22 -21.84 14.06
C GLY A 153 8.96 -22.65 13.68
N GLU A 154 8.23 -23.16 14.67
CA GLU A 154 6.95 -23.83 14.48
C GLU A 154 5.91 -22.90 13.87
N MET A 155 5.73 -21.71 14.44
CA MET A 155 4.83 -20.70 13.90
C MET A 155 5.17 -20.31 12.46
N ILE A 156 6.46 -20.28 12.10
CA ILE A 156 6.88 -20.02 10.72
C ILE A 156 6.55 -21.18 9.80
N ARG A 157 6.67 -22.42 10.26
CA ARG A 157 6.25 -23.60 9.48
C ARG A 157 4.74 -23.61 9.25
N ASP A 158 3.96 -23.32 10.28
CA ASP A 158 2.49 -23.19 10.17
C ASP A 158 2.11 -22.06 9.19
N LEU A 159 2.80 -20.93 9.27
CA LEU A 159 2.63 -19.81 8.33
C LEU A 159 2.92 -20.21 6.88
N MET A 160 3.98 -21.01 6.64
CA MET A 160 4.31 -21.52 5.32
C MET A 160 3.22 -22.45 4.79
N LEU A 161 2.76 -23.40 5.61
CA LEU A 161 1.71 -24.34 5.25
C LEU A 161 0.41 -23.59 4.93
N GLU A 162 -0.03 -22.74 5.84
CA GLU A 162 -1.24 -21.93 5.65
C GLU A 162 -1.18 -21.08 4.36
N ALA A 163 0.00 -20.52 4.04
CA ALA A 163 0.17 -19.73 2.81
C ALA A 163 0.03 -20.62 1.55
N VAL A 164 0.57 -21.84 1.57
CA VAL A 164 0.44 -22.80 0.46
C VAL A 164 -1.00 -23.25 0.31
N GLU A 165 -1.65 -23.67 1.39
CA GLU A 165 -3.04 -24.10 1.40
C GLU A 165 -4.01 -23.02 0.92
N LYS A 166 -3.88 -21.80 1.44
CA LYS A 166 -4.73 -20.65 1.02
C LYS A 166 -4.57 -20.30 -0.46
N ARG A 167 -3.37 -20.46 -1.00
CA ARG A 167 -3.06 -20.04 -2.37
C ARG A 167 -3.39 -21.11 -3.40
N PHE A 168 -3.27 -22.40 -3.05
CA PHE A 168 -3.41 -23.50 -3.98
C PHE A 168 -4.47 -24.55 -3.60
N GLY A 169 -4.96 -24.53 -2.36
CA GLY A 169 -5.88 -25.56 -1.87
C GLY A 169 -5.22 -26.92 -1.66
N ASP A 170 -3.89 -26.99 -1.60
CA ASP A 170 -3.08 -28.19 -1.46
C ASP A 170 -1.94 -27.92 -0.45
N CYS A 171 -1.30 -28.97 0.04
CA CYS A 171 -0.18 -28.90 0.97
C CYS A 171 1.19 -28.66 0.28
N VAL A 172 1.26 -28.68 -1.06
CA VAL A 172 2.50 -28.51 -1.84
C VAL A 172 2.26 -27.55 -2.99
N THR A 173 3.25 -26.69 -3.27
CA THR A 173 3.15 -25.77 -4.38
C THR A 173 3.24 -26.48 -5.73
N PRO A 174 2.46 -26.09 -6.77
CA PRO A 174 2.50 -26.72 -8.09
C PRO A 174 3.80 -26.44 -8.87
N GLN A 175 4.57 -25.47 -8.42
CA GLN A 175 5.87 -25.09 -8.95
C GLN A 175 6.74 -24.51 -7.82
N PRO A 176 8.08 -24.57 -7.92
CA PRO A 176 8.94 -23.98 -6.90
C PRO A 176 8.69 -22.47 -6.74
N ILE A 177 8.50 -22.01 -5.50
CA ILE A 177 8.30 -20.62 -5.14
C ILE A 177 9.43 -20.17 -4.22
N GLN A 178 10.11 -19.08 -4.54
CA GLN A 178 11.12 -18.52 -3.67
C GLN A 178 10.48 -17.96 -2.40
N TRP A 179 10.94 -18.43 -1.24
CA TRP A 179 10.57 -17.92 0.08
C TRP A 179 11.70 -17.03 0.59
N LEU A 180 11.55 -15.72 0.42
CA LEU A 180 12.55 -14.74 0.83
C LEU A 180 12.28 -14.31 2.29
N SER A 181 13.28 -14.45 3.15
CA SER A 181 13.23 -13.97 4.53
C SER A 181 14.55 -13.31 4.94
N ASP A 182 14.58 -12.70 6.10
CA ASP A 182 15.80 -12.28 6.74
C ASP A 182 16.59 -13.50 7.28
N ASN A 183 17.69 -13.23 7.99
CA ASN A 183 18.52 -14.26 8.60
C ASN A 183 18.09 -14.61 10.05
N GLY A 184 16.86 -14.34 10.44
CA GLY A 184 16.32 -14.67 11.75
C GLY A 184 16.44 -16.17 12.08
N SER A 185 16.67 -16.50 13.34
CA SER A 185 16.90 -17.89 13.78
C SER A 185 15.72 -18.80 13.46
N CYS A 186 14.48 -18.30 13.55
CA CYS A 186 13.26 -19.06 13.24
C CYS A 186 13.17 -19.47 11.76
N TYR A 187 13.74 -18.66 10.83
CA TYR A 187 13.81 -18.97 9.41
C TYR A 187 15.02 -19.88 9.05
N ARG A 188 16.13 -19.72 9.79
CA ARG A 188 17.37 -20.45 9.54
C ARG A 188 17.45 -21.82 10.20
N ALA A 189 16.49 -22.15 11.08
CA ALA A 189 16.43 -23.47 11.71
C ALA A 189 16.36 -24.58 10.65
N HIS A 190 17.16 -25.62 10.83
CA HIS A 190 17.22 -26.75 9.88
C HIS A 190 15.85 -27.35 9.58
N GLU A 191 15.02 -27.53 10.62
CA GLU A 191 13.66 -28.03 10.49
C GLU A 191 12.77 -27.11 9.63
N THR A 192 12.89 -25.78 9.79
CA THR A 192 12.13 -24.80 8.99
C THR A 192 12.54 -24.85 7.53
N ILE A 193 13.83 -24.95 7.25
CA ILE A 193 14.36 -25.06 5.88
C ILE A 193 13.89 -26.37 5.24
N ALA A 194 14.01 -27.50 5.96
CA ALA A 194 13.57 -28.81 5.46
C ALA A 194 12.07 -28.82 5.16
N PHE A 195 11.26 -28.25 6.06
CA PHE A 195 9.83 -28.12 5.90
C PHE A 195 9.44 -27.25 4.70
N ALA A 196 10.10 -26.10 4.52
CA ALA A 196 9.88 -25.23 3.36
C ALA A 196 10.10 -26.00 2.04
N VAL A 197 11.21 -26.76 1.94
CA VAL A 197 11.52 -27.58 0.77
C VAL A 197 10.45 -28.65 0.53
N HIS A 198 9.94 -29.26 1.60
CA HIS A 198 8.87 -30.26 1.50
C HIS A 198 7.57 -29.67 0.92
N LEU A 199 7.25 -28.41 1.24
CA LEU A 199 6.11 -27.70 0.67
C LEU A 199 6.34 -27.20 -0.78
N GLY A 200 7.54 -27.39 -1.36
CA GLY A 200 7.91 -26.85 -2.67
C GLY A 200 8.38 -25.39 -2.64
N LEU A 201 8.63 -24.85 -1.43
CA LEU A 201 9.22 -23.51 -1.26
C LEU A 201 10.74 -23.59 -1.34
N VAL A 202 11.37 -22.63 -2.00
CA VAL A 202 12.82 -22.50 -2.13
C VAL A 202 13.29 -21.42 -1.16
N PRO A 203 13.90 -21.77 -0.01
CA PRO A 203 14.38 -20.78 0.96
C PRO A 203 15.45 -19.88 0.35
N CYS A 204 15.22 -18.59 0.45
CA CYS A 204 16.12 -17.53 0.02
C CYS A 204 16.33 -16.56 1.18
N PHE A 205 17.58 -16.23 1.48
CA PHE A 205 17.90 -15.33 2.59
C PHE A 205 18.49 -14.02 2.06
N THR A 206 18.17 -12.93 2.73
CA THR A 206 18.79 -11.64 2.40
C THR A 206 20.31 -11.70 2.64
N PRO A 207 21.15 -11.15 1.74
CA PRO A 207 22.59 -11.08 1.98
C PRO A 207 22.91 -10.34 3.29
N VAL A 208 23.92 -10.82 4.00
CA VAL A 208 24.43 -10.15 5.20
C VAL A 208 24.88 -8.74 4.81
N ARG A 209 24.39 -7.72 5.53
CA ARG A 209 24.60 -6.26 5.28
C ARG A 209 23.91 -5.68 4.04
N SER A 210 22.92 -6.36 3.46
CA SER A 210 22.08 -5.79 2.40
C SER A 210 20.60 -5.72 2.86
N PRO A 211 20.23 -4.78 3.76
CA PRO A 211 18.86 -4.64 4.22
C PRO A 211 17.88 -4.31 3.09
N GLN A 212 18.39 -3.86 1.95
CA GLN A 212 17.59 -3.50 0.77
C GLN A 212 16.98 -4.72 0.07
N SER A 213 17.49 -5.92 0.31
CA SER A 213 16.99 -7.16 -0.30
C SER A 213 15.57 -7.51 0.13
N ASN A 214 15.11 -7.05 1.30
CA ASN A 214 13.74 -7.22 1.81
C ASN A 214 12.93 -5.91 1.79
N GLY A 215 13.32 -4.96 0.94
CA GLY A 215 12.68 -3.63 0.87
C GLY A 215 11.17 -3.67 0.62
N MET A 216 10.64 -4.81 0.15
CA MET A 216 9.22 -5.01 -0.04
C MET A 216 8.50 -5.30 1.27
N ALA A 217 9.03 -6.20 2.09
CA ALA A 217 8.52 -6.47 3.41
C ALA A 217 8.61 -5.22 4.30
N GLU A 218 9.75 -4.52 4.28
CA GLU A 218 9.91 -3.24 4.99
C GLU A 218 8.87 -2.19 4.54
N SER A 219 8.63 -2.06 3.24
CA SER A 219 7.65 -1.13 2.69
C SER A 219 6.23 -1.50 3.09
N PHE A 220 5.91 -2.80 3.12
CA PHE A 220 4.63 -3.32 3.61
C PHE A 220 4.46 -2.98 5.09
N VAL A 221 5.40 -3.36 5.96
CA VAL A 221 5.34 -3.10 7.42
C VAL A 221 5.16 -1.62 7.71
N LYS A 222 5.94 -0.75 7.04
CA LYS A 222 5.81 0.70 7.19
C LYS A 222 4.44 1.22 6.77
N GLY A 223 3.91 0.72 5.66
CA GLY A 223 2.58 1.06 5.16
C GLY A 223 1.48 0.56 6.09
N PHE A 224 1.56 -0.69 6.51
CA PHE A 224 0.59 -1.33 7.39
C PHE A 224 0.52 -0.65 8.77
N LYS A 225 1.68 -0.38 9.38
CA LYS A 225 1.73 0.36 10.66
C LYS A 225 1.10 1.76 10.53
N ARG A 226 1.42 2.49 9.46
CA ARG A 226 0.86 3.83 9.24
C ARG A 226 -0.64 3.81 9.02
N ASP A 227 -1.14 2.89 8.19
CA ASP A 227 -2.50 2.93 7.66
C ASP A 227 -3.51 2.16 8.54
N TYR A 228 -3.01 1.26 9.41
CA TYR A 228 -3.83 0.44 10.32
C TYR A 228 -3.43 0.60 11.78
N VAL A 229 -2.17 0.30 12.13
CA VAL A 229 -1.76 0.23 13.54
C VAL A 229 -1.84 1.58 14.25
N TYR A 230 -1.37 2.66 13.62
CA TYR A 230 -1.28 3.98 14.27
C TYR A 230 -2.58 4.79 14.22
N VAL A 231 -3.58 4.34 13.48
CA VAL A 231 -4.89 5.00 13.39
C VAL A 231 -5.96 4.31 14.23
N HIS A 232 -5.64 3.17 14.86
CA HIS A 232 -6.56 2.44 15.74
C HIS A 232 -6.06 2.40 17.17
N ASP A 233 -6.98 2.19 18.10
CA ASP A 233 -6.69 2.04 19.53
C ASP A 233 -5.98 0.71 19.79
N ARG A 234 -5.01 0.76 20.71
CA ARG A 234 -4.14 -0.37 21.07
C ARG A 234 -3.96 -0.47 22.60
N PRO A 235 -5.07 -0.51 23.38
CA PRO A 235 -4.98 -0.49 24.84
C PRO A 235 -4.19 -1.70 25.36
N ASP A 236 -4.38 -2.87 24.79
CA ASP A 236 -3.81 -4.13 25.19
C ASP A 236 -3.63 -5.08 23.98
N ALA A 237 -2.94 -6.20 24.21
CA ALA A 237 -2.68 -7.18 23.18
C ALA A 237 -3.95 -7.90 22.67
N ALA A 238 -4.94 -8.14 23.53
CA ALA A 238 -6.18 -8.80 23.16
C ALA A 238 -6.96 -7.97 22.14
N THR A 239 -7.05 -6.66 22.36
CA THR A 239 -7.67 -5.72 21.42
C THR A 239 -6.93 -5.72 20.07
N VAL A 240 -5.59 -5.65 20.08
CA VAL A 240 -4.80 -5.69 18.84
C VAL A 240 -5.03 -7.00 18.09
N LEU A 241 -4.96 -8.14 18.79
CA LEU A 241 -5.17 -9.47 18.18
C LEU A 241 -6.57 -9.58 17.55
N SER A 242 -7.59 -9.03 18.19
CA SER A 242 -8.97 -9.04 17.65
C SER A 242 -9.15 -8.17 16.39
N GLN A 243 -8.33 -7.12 16.22
CA GLN A 243 -8.38 -6.21 15.06
C GLN A 243 -7.58 -6.70 13.85
N LEU A 244 -6.52 -7.49 14.07
CA LEU A 244 -5.62 -7.96 13.01
C LEU A 244 -6.34 -8.63 11.84
N PRO A 245 -7.31 -9.56 12.03
CA PRO A 245 -8.01 -10.19 10.91
C PRO A 245 -8.66 -9.16 9.98
N ASN A 246 -9.34 -8.16 10.55
CA ASN A 246 -10.00 -7.12 9.79
C ASN A 246 -9.00 -6.22 9.06
N TRP A 247 -7.85 -5.91 9.67
CA TRP A 247 -6.82 -5.07 9.04
C TRP A 247 -6.17 -5.77 7.86
N PHE A 248 -5.88 -7.08 7.97
CA PHE A 248 -5.31 -7.84 6.87
C PHE A 248 -6.33 -8.06 5.74
N GLU A 249 -7.58 -8.30 6.09
CA GLU A 249 -8.65 -8.43 5.09
C GLU A 249 -8.87 -7.12 4.33
N ASP A 250 -8.94 -5.98 5.05
CA ASP A 250 -9.05 -4.66 4.43
C ASP A 250 -7.83 -4.33 3.56
N TYR A 251 -6.63 -4.71 4.01
CA TYR A 251 -5.43 -4.54 3.21
C TYR A 251 -5.53 -5.32 1.89
N ASN A 252 -5.96 -6.54 1.93
CA ASN A 252 -6.06 -7.40 0.75
C ASN A 252 -7.22 -6.98 -0.18
N GLU A 253 -8.39 -6.62 0.36
CA GLU A 253 -9.59 -6.33 -0.43
C GLU A 253 -9.70 -4.85 -0.84
N VAL A 254 -9.25 -3.92 0.01
CA VAL A 254 -9.60 -2.51 -0.15
C VAL A 254 -8.39 -1.61 -0.43
N HIS A 255 -7.23 -1.86 0.21
CA HIS A 255 -6.09 -0.93 0.19
C HIS A 255 -5.54 -0.66 -1.23
N PRO A 256 -5.58 0.59 -1.74
CA PRO A 256 -5.12 0.88 -3.10
C PRO A 256 -3.59 0.95 -3.19
N HIS A 257 -2.98 0.09 -3.99
CA HIS A 257 -1.54 0.05 -4.23
C HIS A 257 -1.13 0.82 -5.48
N LYS A 258 -0.16 1.73 -5.35
CA LYS A 258 0.38 2.46 -6.52
C LYS A 258 0.97 1.51 -7.57
N ALA A 259 1.70 0.48 -7.13
CA ALA A 259 2.32 -0.50 -8.01
C ALA A 259 1.27 -1.35 -8.78
N LEU A 260 0.09 -1.54 -8.21
CA LEU A 260 -1.03 -2.26 -8.80
C LEU A 260 -2.04 -1.33 -9.51
N ARG A 261 -1.59 -0.16 -9.96
CA ARG A 261 -2.43 0.87 -10.60
C ARG A 261 -3.62 1.31 -9.74
N LEU A 262 -3.41 1.40 -8.43
CA LEU A 262 -4.41 1.73 -7.40
C LEU A 262 -5.50 0.67 -7.20
N LYS A 263 -5.29 -0.55 -7.69
CA LYS A 263 -6.09 -1.70 -7.28
C LYS A 263 -5.62 -2.22 -5.92
N SER A 264 -6.52 -2.89 -5.20
CA SER A 264 -6.13 -3.72 -4.06
C SER A 264 -5.45 -5.02 -4.55
N PRO A 265 -4.75 -5.76 -3.69
CA PRO A 265 -4.17 -7.05 -4.04
C PRO A 265 -5.17 -8.00 -4.71
N ARG A 266 -6.31 -8.24 -4.08
CA ARG A 266 -7.32 -9.17 -4.62
C ARG A 266 -8.06 -8.64 -5.84
N GLU A 267 -8.27 -7.32 -5.98
CA GLU A 267 -8.73 -6.73 -7.24
C GLU A 267 -7.73 -6.96 -8.38
N PHE A 268 -6.44 -6.87 -8.08
CA PHE A 268 -5.41 -7.14 -9.07
C PHE A 268 -5.43 -8.61 -9.47
N ILE A 269 -5.48 -9.55 -8.52
CA ILE A 269 -5.55 -10.99 -8.79
C ILE A 269 -6.79 -11.32 -9.63
N ARG A 270 -7.97 -10.84 -9.24
CA ARG A 270 -9.21 -11.05 -10.02
C ARG A 270 -9.09 -10.54 -11.45
N SER A 271 -8.47 -9.39 -11.65
CA SER A 271 -8.26 -8.83 -12.99
C SER A 271 -7.15 -9.52 -13.79
N TYR A 272 -6.22 -10.21 -13.11
CA TYR A 272 -5.18 -11.00 -13.75
C TYR A 272 -5.71 -12.35 -14.24
N LEU A 273 -6.59 -12.95 -13.45
CA LEU A 273 -7.23 -14.25 -13.79
C LEU A 273 -8.34 -14.11 -14.85
N GLN A 274 -8.91 -12.90 -15.02
CA GLN A 274 -9.87 -12.58 -16.09
C GLN A 274 -9.15 -11.73 -17.16
N PRO A 275 -8.41 -12.33 -18.10
CA PRO A 275 -7.91 -11.56 -19.24
C PRO A 275 -9.08 -10.90 -19.92
N ALA A 276 -8.95 -9.60 -20.22
CA ALA A 276 -9.97 -8.84 -20.91
C ALA A 276 -10.45 -9.66 -22.14
N ALA A 277 -11.77 -9.93 -22.19
CA ALA A 277 -12.37 -10.46 -23.40
C ALA A 277 -11.90 -9.55 -24.54
N CYS A 278 -11.24 -10.11 -25.56
CA CYS A 278 -10.91 -9.37 -26.76
C CYS A 278 -12.18 -8.65 -27.21
N PRO A 279 -12.12 -7.33 -27.50
CA PRO A 279 -13.22 -6.70 -28.18
C PRO A 279 -13.44 -7.52 -29.46
N ALA A 280 -14.66 -8.02 -29.65
CA ALA A 280 -15.05 -8.63 -30.90
C ALA A 280 -14.83 -7.59 -31.99
N GLU A 281 -14.06 -7.96 -33.03
CA GLU A 281 -13.85 -7.16 -34.23
C GLU A 281 -15.16 -6.82 -34.96
#